data_62c4801039e5d06cad5a188028d39a37
#
_entry.id   62c4801039e5d06cad5a188028d39a37
#
_cell.length_a   1.000
_cell.length_b   1.000
_cell.length_c   1.000
_cell.angle_alpha   90.00
_cell.angle_beta   90.00
_cell.angle_gamma   90.00
#
_symmetry.space_group_name_H-M   'P 1'
#
loop_
_entity.id
_entity.type
_entity.pdbx_description
1 polymer ?
#
loop_
_entity_poly.entity_id
_entity_poly.type
_entity_poly.pdbx_seq_one_letter_code
_entity_poly.pdbx_strand_id
1 'polypeptide(L)'
;MRKKVKQFFKFQPFSQKQRKVLNWWCSTSPVKDAEGIIADGAIRSGKTVSMSLSFVMWAMSSFNGQNFAMCGKTIGSFRRNVLFWLKLMLKSRGYHVEDHRADNLVVITLGETENFFYIFGGKDERSQDLIQGLTLAGVFFDEVALMPESFVNQATGRCSVDGSKYWFNCNPDGQIGRAHV
;
A
#
# COMPACT_ATOMS: atom_id res chain seq x y z
N MET A 1 7.43 -24.92 31.70
CA MET A 1 7.77 -24.56 30.29
C MET A 1 6.48 -24.45 29.48
N ARG A 2 6.06 -23.23 29.11
CA ARG A 2 4.92 -23.04 28.21
C ARG A 2 5.36 -23.33 26.78
N LYS A 3 4.82 -24.38 26.15
CA LYS A 3 5.01 -24.66 24.71
C LYS A 3 4.46 -23.47 23.91
N LYS A 4 5.32 -22.72 23.21
CA LYS A 4 4.89 -21.77 22.19
C LYS A 4 4.17 -22.54 21.08
N VAL A 5 2.85 -22.43 21.04
CA VAL A 5 2.07 -22.92 19.91
C VAL A 5 2.47 -22.05 18.72
N LYS A 6 3.15 -22.62 17.71
CA LYS A 6 3.37 -21.95 16.43
C LYS A 6 2.00 -21.82 15.77
N GLN A 7 1.42 -20.63 15.82
CA GLN A 7 0.25 -20.31 15.02
C GLN A 7 0.69 -20.24 13.55
N PHE A 8 0.32 -21.25 12.77
CA PHE A 8 0.45 -21.19 11.32
C PHE A 8 -0.71 -20.37 10.78
N PHE A 9 -0.41 -19.16 10.27
CA PHE A 9 -1.40 -18.38 9.53
C PHE A 9 -1.67 -19.06 8.19
N LYS A 10 -2.89 -19.54 8.00
CA LYS A 10 -3.36 -20.07 6.75
C LYS A 10 -4.15 -18.97 6.03
N PHE A 11 -3.54 -18.38 5.00
CA PHE A 11 -4.23 -17.42 4.15
C PHE A 11 -5.34 -18.12 3.34
N GLN A 12 -6.53 -17.55 3.33
CA GLN A 12 -7.62 -18.01 2.47
C GLN A 12 -7.34 -17.63 1.02
N PRO A 13 -7.75 -18.45 0.04
CA PRO A 13 -7.64 -18.11 -1.37
C PRO A 13 -8.38 -16.81 -1.70
N PHE A 14 -7.80 -16.01 -2.57
CA PHE A 14 -8.44 -14.78 -3.04
C PHE A 14 -9.68 -15.07 -3.90
N SER A 15 -10.77 -14.33 -3.65
CA SER A 15 -11.97 -14.33 -4.48
C SER A 15 -11.69 -13.77 -5.88
N GLN A 16 -12.60 -13.97 -6.84
CA GLN A 16 -12.45 -13.40 -8.18
C GLN A 16 -12.32 -11.88 -8.18
N LYS A 17 -13.09 -11.18 -7.32
CA LYS A 17 -12.99 -9.72 -7.17
C LYS A 17 -11.63 -9.29 -6.63
N GLN A 18 -11.12 -9.99 -5.63
CA GLN A 18 -9.79 -9.73 -5.08
C GLN A 18 -8.69 -10.00 -6.11
N ARG A 19 -8.81 -11.03 -6.94
CA ARG A 19 -7.86 -11.30 -8.02
C ARG A 19 -7.84 -10.19 -9.07
N LYS A 20 -8.99 -9.60 -9.41
CA LYS A 20 -9.04 -8.42 -10.29
C LYS A 20 -8.26 -7.24 -9.69
N VAL A 21 -8.43 -7.00 -8.38
CA VAL A 21 -7.67 -5.97 -7.66
C VAL A 21 -6.17 -6.28 -7.61
N LEU A 22 -5.81 -7.55 -7.44
CA LEU A 22 -4.39 -7.95 -7.41
C LEU A 22 -3.69 -7.72 -8.75
N ASN A 23 -4.38 -7.92 -9.87
CA ASN A 23 -3.78 -8.03 -11.19
C ASN A 23 -4.22 -6.93 -12.17
N TRP A 24 -4.86 -5.83 -11.72
CA TRP A 24 -5.38 -4.80 -12.60
C TRP A 24 -4.30 -4.12 -13.46
N TRP A 25 -3.08 -4.07 -12.97
CA TRP A 25 -1.90 -3.47 -13.60
C TRP A 25 -1.14 -4.43 -14.53
N CYS A 26 -1.45 -5.73 -14.50
CA CYS A 26 -0.77 -6.73 -15.32
C CYS A 26 -1.06 -6.53 -16.81
N SER A 27 -0.12 -6.94 -17.67
CA SER A 27 -0.22 -6.81 -19.13
C SER A 27 -1.47 -7.41 -19.76
N THR A 28 -2.06 -8.42 -19.12
CA THR A 28 -3.30 -9.09 -19.55
C THR A 28 -4.58 -8.38 -19.08
N SER A 29 -4.46 -7.35 -18.24
CA SER A 29 -5.62 -6.63 -17.73
C SER A 29 -6.16 -5.65 -18.76
N PRO A 30 -7.49 -5.56 -18.96
CA PRO A 30 -8.10 -4.58 -19.86
C PRO A 30 -7.96 -3.12 -19.37
N VAL A 31 -7.60 -2.94 -18.10
CA VAL A 31 -7.45 -1.62 -17.46
C VAL A 31 -6.00 -1.32 -17.04
N LYS A 32 -5.03 -2.03 -17.60
CA LYS A 32 -3.60 -1.90 -17.26
C LYS A 32 -3.04 -0.48 -17.43
N ASP A 33 -3.62 0.29 -18.36
CA ASP A 33 -3.17 1.64 -18.69
C ASP A 33 -3.79 2.72 -17.78
N ALA A 34 -4.70 2.34 -16.88
CA ALA A 34 -5.23 3.25 -15.88
C ALA A 34 -4.12 3.70 -14.91
N GLU A 35 -4.18 4.94 -14.48
CA GLU A 35 -3.19 5.51 -13.54
C GLU A 35 -3.41 5.05 -12.10
N GLY A 36 -4.62 4.62 -11.75
CA GLY A 36 -4.92 4.19 -10.39
C GLY A 36 -6.17 3.33 -10.28
N ILE A 37 -6.32 2.75 -9.10
CA ILE A 37 -7.48 1.94 -8.71
C ILE A 37 -8.09 2.47 -7.42
N ILE A 38 -9.41 2.56 -7.40
CA ILE A 38 -10.19 2.86 -6.20
C ILE A 38 -10.95 1.60 -5.80
N ALA A 39 -10.70 1.10 -4.59
CA ALA A 39 -11.47 0.02 -4.00
C ALA A 39 -12.43 0.59 -2.96
N ASP A 40 -13.70 0.69 -3.33
CA ASP A 40 -14.78 1.07 -2.44
C ASP A 40 -15.63 -0.17 -2.11
N GLY A 41 -16.10 -0.27 -0.87
CA GLY A 41 -16.94 -1.41 -0.46
C GLY A 41 -16.88 -1.71 1.02
N ALA A 42 -17.64 -2.73 1.45
CA ALA A 42 -17.85 -3.08 2.85
C ALA A 42 -16.55 -3.35 3.63
N ILE A 43 -16.58 -2.97 4.89
CA ILE A 43 -15.57 -3.32 5.90
C ILE A 43 -15.42 -4.85 5.92
N ARG A 44 -14.19 -5.36 6.14
CA ARG A 44 -13.85 -6.79 6.19
C ARG A 44 -13.99 -7.59 4.87
N SER A 45 -14.09 -6.92 3.74
CA SER A 45 -14.10 -7.58 2.42
C SER A 45 -12.73 -8.08 1.94
N GLY A 46 -11.68 -7.90 2.75
CA GLY A 46 -10.30 -8.22 2.38
C GLY A 46 -9.67 -7.23 1.38
N LYS A 47 -10.26 -6.05 1.20
CA LYS A 47 -9.75 -4.99 0.32
C LYS A 47 -8.33 -4.56 0.69
N THR A 48 -8.11 -4.20 1.95
CA THR A 48 -6.82 -3.75 2.45
C THR A 48 -5.71 -4.75 2.14
N VAL A 49 -5.98 -6.04 2.34
CA VAL A 49 -5.03 -7.13 2.08
C VAL A 49 -4.72 -7.23 0.58
N SER A 50 -5.75 -7.28 -0.26
CA SER A 50 -5.55 -7.39 -1.71
C SER A 50 -4.95 -6.13 -2.34
N MET A 51 -5.34 -4.94 -1.87
CA MET A 51 -4.82 -3.67 -2.33
C MET A 51 -3.34 -3.48 -1.97
N SER A 52 -2.97 -3.71 -0.71
CA SER A 52 -1.58 -3.57 -0.26
C SER A 52 -0.64 -4.57 -0.93
N LEU A 53 -1.09 -5.83 -1.09
CA LEU A 53 -0.32 -6.84 -1.79
C LEU A 53 -0.17 -6.52 -3.28
N SER A 54 -1.26 -6.07 -3.95
CA SER A 54 -1.25 -5.63 -5.34
C SER A 54 -0.23 -4.51 -5.56
N PHE A 55 -0.23 -3.51 -4.69
CA PHE A 55 0.68 -2.38 -4.75
C PHE A 55 2.16 -2.81 -4.68
N VAL A 56 2.51 -3.65 -3.72
CA VAL A 56 3.88 -4.13 -3.58
C VAL A 56 4.30 -5.03 -4.75
N MET A 57 3.43 -5.95 -5.18
CA MET A 57 3.72 -6.82 -6.32
C MET A 57 3.96 -6.02 -7.61
N TRP A 58 3.14 -4.99 -7.86
CA TRP A 58 3.35 -4.07 -8.98
C TRP A 58 4.69 -3.34 -8.87
N ALA A 59 4.97 -2.74 -7.73
CA ALA A 59 6.20 -1.99 -7.50
C ALA A 59 7.45 -2.85 -7.72
N MET A 60 7.44 -4.06 -7.19
CA MET A 60 8.56 -5.00 -7.32
C MET A 60 8.71 -5.58 -8.73
N SER A 61 7.63 -5.62 -9.51
CA SER A 61 7.67 -6.09 -10.90
C SER A 61 8.05 -5.00 -11.91
N SER A 62 7.81 -3.73 -11.56
CA SER A 62 7.92 -2.60 -12.49
C SER A 62 9.14 -1.73 -12.26
N PHE A 63 9.70 -1.73 -11.05
CA PHE A 63 10.76 -0.81 -10.65
C PHE A 63 11.86 -1.49 -9.85
N ASN A 64 13.05 -0.87 -9.86
CA ASN A 64 14.18 -1.23 -9.01
C ASN A 64 14.84 0.04 -8.47
N GLY A 65 15.09 0.10 -7.18
CA GLY A 65 15.72 1.24 -6.52
C GLY A 65 14.83 2.48 -6.39
N GLN A 66 13.49 2.32 -6.43
CA GLN A 66 12.56 3.44 -6.37
C GLN A 66 11.90 3.57 -4.99
N ASN A 67 11.40 4.78 -4.72
CA ASN A 67 10.68 5.10 -3.50
C ASN A 67 9.17 5.03 -3.73
N PHE A 68 8.47 4.49 -2.75
CA PHE A 68 7.01 4.35 -2.70
C PHE A 68 6.49 4.87 -1.37
N ALA A 69 5.26 5.37 -1.35
CA ALA A 69 4.58 5.75 -0.11
C ALA A 69 3.43 4.80 0.21
N MET A 70 3.33 4.42 1.47
CA MET A 70 2.21 3.69 2.05
C MET A 70 1.60 4.54 3.16
N CYS A 71 0.38 5.03 2.94
CA CYS A 71 -0.26 6.02 3.78
C CYS A 71 -1.45 5.43 4.53
N GLY A 72 -1.50 5.64 5.84
CA GLY A 72 -2.65 5.37 6.69
C GLY A 72 -3.15 6.64 7.36
N LYS A 73 -4.23 6.54 8.15
CA LYS A 73 -4.70 7.64 8.98
C LYS A 73 -3.61 8.15 9.92
N THR A 74 -2.92 7.21 10.57
CA THR A 74 -1.69 7.44 11.34
C THR A 74 -0.69 6.34 11.02
N ILE A 75 0.60 6.59 11.28
CA ILE A 75 1.66 5.57 11.10
C ILE A 75 1.36 4.33 11.94
N GLY A 76 0.96 4.53 13.20
CA GLY A 76 0.64 3.42 14.11
C GLY A 76 -0.54 2.57 13.65
N SER A 77 -1.61 3.18 13.13
CA SER A 77 -2.77 2.43 12.61
C SER A 77 -2.40 1.65 11.35
N PHE A 78 -1.63 2.24 10.45
CA PHE A 78 -1.16 1.56 9.24
C PHE A 78 -0.29 0.33 9.60
N ARG A 79 0.62 0.48 10.54
CA ARG A 79 1.47 -0.64 10.99
C ARG A 79 0.67 -1.79 11.58
N ARG A 80 -0.35 -1.51 12.38
CA ARG A 80 -1.19 -2.55 12.99
C ARG A 80 -2.13 -3.21 12.00
N ASN A 81 -2.78 -2.42 11.16
CA ASN A 81 -3.92 -2.87 10.35
C ASN A 81 -3.49 -3.39 8.96
N VAL A 82 -2.38 -2.89 8.44
CA VAL A 82 -1.91 -3.22 7.09
C VAL A 82 -0.56 -3.92 7.13
N LEU A 83 0.47 -3.25 7.65
CA LEU A 83 1.85 -3.70 7.50
C LEU A 83 2.11 -5.05 8.18
N PHE A 84 1.51 -5.30 9.32
CA PHE A 84 1.68 -6.57 10.04
C PHE A 84 1.31 -7.77 9.14
N TRP A 85 0.14 -7.71 8.51
CA TRP A 85 -0.34 -8.76 7.62
C TRP A 85 0.41 -8.80 6.29
N LEU A 86 0.71 -7.64 5.73
CA LEU A 86 1.45 -7.52 4.49
C LEU A 86 2.83 -8.16 4.59
N LYS A 87 3.56 -7.94 5.67
CA LYS A 87 4.86 -8.59 5.91
C LYS A 87 4.77 -10.10 5.93
N LEU A 88 3.76 -10.65 6.59
CA LEU A 88 3.54 -12.12 6.62
C LEU A 88 3.26 -12.67 5.22
N MET A 89 2.40 -12.00 4.46
CA MET A 89 2.07 -12.41 3.09
C MET A 89 3.26 -12.35 2.14
N LEU A 90 4.05 -11.29 2.23
CA LEU A 90 5.24 -11.10 1.39
C LEU A 90 6.30 -12.16 1.71
N LYS A 91 6.58 -12.39 2.98
CA LYS A 91 7.54 -13.42 3.40
C LYS A 91 7.11 -14.82 2.95
N SER A 92 5.81 -15.14 3.00
CA SER A 92 5.28 -16.42 2.51
C SER A 92 5.43 -16.60 0.99
N ARG A 93 5.66 -15.53 0.25
CA ARG A 93 5.88 -15.49 -1.21
C ARG A 93 7.33 -15.33 -1.61
N GLY A 94 8.24 -15.42 -0.67
CA GLY A 94 9.69 -15.38 -0.92
C GLY A 94 10.29 -13.98 -0.95
N TYR A 95 9.53 -12.92 -0.63
CA TYR A 95 10.09 -11.59 -0.47
C TYR A 95 10.89 -11.48 0.83
N HIS A 96 12.04 -10.83 0.76
CA HIS A 96 12.76 -10.40 1.94
C HIS A 96 12.25 -9.01 2.35
N VAL A 97 11.91 -8.85 3.64
CA VAL A 97 11.30 -7.62 4.16
C VAL A 97 12.08 -7.16 5.39
N GLU A 98 12.67 -5.98 5.31
CA GLU A 98 13.35 -5.31 6.41
C GLU A 98 12.53 -4.10 6.87
N ASP A 99 12.17 -4.08 8.15
CA ASP A 99 11.35 -3.02 8.74
C ASP A 99 12.21 -2.11 9.62
N HIS A 100 12.62 -0.97 9.08
CA HIS A 100 13.36 0.08 9.77
C HIS A 100 12.39 1.02 10.49
N ARG A 101 11.95 0.61 11.67
CA ARG A 101 10.86 1.27 12.41
C ARG A 101 11.16 2.71 12.81
N ALA A 102 12.41 3.02 13.12
CA ALA A 102 12.84 4.37 13.50
C ALA A 102 12.66 5.37 12.35
N ASP A 103 12.86 4.91 11.12
CA ASP A 103 12.80 5.74 9.91
C ASP A 103 11.45 5.64 9.18
N ASN A 104 10.51 4.83 9.70
CA ASN A 104 9.25 4.48 9.04
C ASN A 104 9.44 4.00 7.60
N LEU A 105 10.49 3.22 7.38
CA LEU A 105 10.90 2.69 6.09
C LEU A 105 10.84 1.16 6.11
N VAL A 106 10.25 0.59 5.07
CA VAL A 106 10.28 -0.86 4.80
C VAL A 106 11.04 -1.09 3.51
N VAL A 107 12.12 -1.84 3.57
CA VAL A 107 12.89 -2.26 2.39
C VAL A 107 12.42 -3.64 1.98
N ILE A 108 12.03 -3.80 0.73
CA ILE A 108 11.55 -5.06 0.18
C ILE A 108 12.46 -5.48 -0.95
N THR A 109 12.95 -6.73 -0.89
CA THR A 109 13.86 -7.30 -1.87
C THR A 109 13.31 -8.61 -2.41
N LEU A 110 13.42 -8.82 -3.71
CA LEU A 110 13.13 -10.08 -4.39
C LEU A 110 14.16 -10.30 -5.50
N GLY A 111 15.04 -11.30 -5.35
CA GLY A 111 16.17 -11.48 -6.24
C GLY A 111 17.09 -10.26 -6.22
N GLU A 112 17.32 -9.64 -7.38
CA GLU A 112 18.15 -8.44 -7.53
C GLU A 112 17.34 -7.14 -7.46
N THR A 113 16.02 -7.22 -7.29
CA THR A 113 15.15 -6.05 -7.19
C THR A 113 14.99 -5.65 -5.72
N GLU A 114 15.23 -4.36 -5.45
CA GLU A 114 15.05 -3.76 -4.14
C GLU A 114 14.33 -2.42 -4.28
N ASN A 115 13.29 -2.20 -3.47
CA ASN A 115 12.57 -0.93 -3.42
C ASN A 115 12.28 -0.49 -1.99
N PHE A 116 12.02 0.81 -1.83
CA PHE A 116 11.90 1.51 -0.55
C PHE A 116 10.46 1.99 -0.33
N PHE A 117 9.82 1.51 0.72
CA PHE A 117 8.43 1.81 1.03
C PHE A 117 8.35 2.61 2.32
N TYR A 118 8.09 3.92 2.20
CA TYR A 118 7.96 4.84 3.32
C TYR A 118 6.54 4.83 3.87
N ILE A 119 6.40 4.80 5.19
CA ILE A 119 5.10 4.79 5.87
C ILE A 119 4.79 6.19 6.37
N PHE A 120 3.62 6.71 6.00
CA PHE A 120 3.15 8.02 6.38
C PHE A 120 1.79 7.95 7.08
N GLY A 121 1.53 8.91 7.96
CA GLY A 121 0.23 9.15 8.56
C GLY A 121 -0.38 10.44 8.02
N GLY A 122 -1.57 10.39 7.45
CA GLY A 122 -2.24 11.57 6.88
C GLY A 122 -2.54 12.66 7.91
N LYS A 123 -2.59 12.31 9.20
CA LYS A 123 -2.81 13.24 10.31
C LYS A 123 -1.52 13.66 11.03
N ASP A 124 -0.38 13.11 10.65
CA ASP A 124 0.91 13.39 11.27
C ASP A 124 1.59 14.55 10.52
N GLU A 125 1.74 15.71 11.13
CA GLU A 125 2.37 16.90 10.52
C GLU A 125 3.78 16.58 9.99
N ARG A 126 4.56 15.81 10.75
CA ARG A 126 5.89 15.39 10.34
C ARG A 126 5.88 14.55 9.05
N SER A 127 4.82 13.78 8.80
CA SER A 127 4.66 13.02 7.57
C SER A 127 4.52 13.92 6.36
N GLN A 128 3.85 15.05 6.50
CA GLN A 128 3.68 16.03 5.42
C GLN A 128 5.03 16.64 5.02
N ASP A 129 5.86 16.98 5.99
CA ASP A 129 7.20 17.53 5.72
C ASP A 129 8.12 16.53 5.04
N LEU A 130 8.11 15.28 5.50
CA LEU A 130 8.96 14.22 4.95
C LEU A 130 8.57 13.85 3.51
N ILE A 131 7.29 13.80 3.19
CA ILE A 131 6.83 13.43 1.85
C ILE A 131 7.21 14.49 0.81
N GLN A 132 7.34 15.76 1.22
CA GLN A 132 7.79 16.85 0.34
C GLN A 132 9.19 16.64 -0.22
N GLY A 133 10.07 15.98 0.52
CA GLY A 133 11.46 15.72 0.14
C GLY A 133 11.65 14.50 -0.77
N LEU A 134 10.59 13.75 -1.07
CA LEU A 134 10.69 12.49 -1.81
C LEU A 134 10.20 12.62 -3.25
N THR A 135 10.86 11.89 -4.15
CA THR A 135 10.32 11.53 -5.47
C THR A 135 9.80 10.12 -5.37
N LEU A 136 8.54 9.92 -5.73
CA LEU A 136 7.84 8.64 -5.59
C LEU A 136 7.51 8.04 -6.95
N ALA A 137 7.51 6.70 -7.02
CA ALA A 137 7.02 5.94 -8.17
C ALA A 137 5.57 5.45 -7.97
N GLY A 138 5.01 5.60 -6.80
CA GLY A 138 3.62 5.24 -6.53
C GLY A 138 3.22 5.44 -5.07
N VAL A 139 1.91 5.48 -4.82
CA VAL A 139 1.34 5.65 -3.49
C VAL A 139 0.17 4.69 -3.27
N PHE A 140 0.12 4.10 -2.10
CA PHE A 140 -1.02 3.37 -1.58
C PHE A 140 -1.63 4.12 -0.39
N PHE A 141 -2.92 4.42 -0.45
CA PHE A 141 -3.68 5.04 0.63
C PHE A 141 -4.66 4.03 1.22
N ASP A 142 -4.49 3.73 2.51
CA ASP A 142 -5.47 2.97 3.27
C ASP A 142 -6.40 3.92 4.04
N GLU A 143 -7.71 3.75 3.89
CA GLU A 143 -8.73 4.64 4.46
C GLU A 143 -8.58 6.11 4.00
N VAL A 144 -8.41 6.33 2.72
CA VAL A 144 -8.13 7.66 2.15
C VAL A 144 -9.17 8.73 2.52
N ALA A 145 -10.44 8.36 2.72
CA ALA A 145 -11.50 9.26 3.13
C ALA A 145 -11.27 9.91 4.52
N LEU A 146 -10.38 9.35 5.34
CA LEU A 146 -10.02 9.87 6.66
C LEU A 146 -8.78 10.77 6.64
N MET A 147 -8.19 11.00 5.46
CA MET A 147 -7.00 11.82 5.29
C MET A 147 -7.36 13.23 4.83
N PRO A 148 -6.61 14.28 5.25
CA PRO A 148 -6.74 15.61 4.67
C PRO A 148 -6.50 15.59 3.16
N GLU A 149 -7.33 16.27 2.39
CA GLU A 149 -7.17 16.39 0.93
C GLU A 149 -5.80 16.94 0.55
N SER A 150 -5.30 17.92 1.31
CA SER A 150 -3.98 18.51 1.11
C SER A 150 -2.85 17.48 1.18
N PHE A 151 -2.95 16.54 2.10
CA PHE A 151 -1.98 15.45 2.22
C PHE A 151 -2.03 14.51 1.01
N VAL A 152 -3.23 14.12 0.57
CA VAL A 152 -3.42 13.24 -0.60
C VAL A 152 -2.87 13.91 -1.86
N ASN A 153 -3.21 15.17 -2.08
CA ASN A 153 -2.72 15.96 -3.22
C ASN A 153 -1.19 16.10 -3.21
N GLN A 154 -0.61 16.31 -2.04
CA GLN A 154 0.83 16.39 -1.88
C GLN A 154 1.51 15.05 -2.20
N ALA A 155 1.01 13.96 -1.65
CA ALA A 155 1.57 12.63 -1.88
C ALA A 155 1.48 12.22 -3.36
N THR A 156 0.34 12.44 -3.99
CA THR A 156 0.16 12.15 -5.43
C THR A 156 1.02 13.05 -6.31
N GLY A 157 1.16 14.33 -5.94
CA GLY A 157 2.02 15.28 -6.65
C GLY A 157 3.53 14.94 -6.61
N ARG A 158 3.96 14.06 -5.69
CA ARG A 158 5.35 13.57 -5.64
C ARG A 158 5.61 12.36 -6.53
N CYS A 159 4.59 11.77 -7.12
CA CYS A 159 4.71 10.68 -8.06
C CYS A 159 5.09 11.19 -9.45
N SER A 160 6.37 11.49 -9.62
CA SER A 160 6.93 12.05 -10.87
C SER A 160 7.80 11.06 -11.66
N VAL A 161 7.92 9.83 -11.19
CA VAL A 161 8.57 8.76 -11.94
C VAL A 161 7.65 8.28 -13.04
N ASP A 162 8.19 8.08 -14.24
CA ASP A 162 7.40 7.57 -15.38
C ASP A 162 6.79 6.21 -15.06
N GLY A 163 5.51 6.04 -15.39
CA GLY A 163 4.75 4.84 -15.07
C GLY A 163 4.21 4.78 -13.64
N SER A 164 4.25 5.88 -12.88
CA SER A 164 3.66 5.96 -11.53
C SER A 164 2.19 5.60 -11.51
N LYS A 165 1.77 4.91 -10.45
CA LYS A 165 0.37 4.49 -10.24
C LYS A 165 -0.07 4.68 -8.80
N TYR A 166 -1.42 4.69 -8.61
CA TYR A 166 -2.07 5.00 -7.34
C TYR A 166 -3.06 3.91 -6.90
N TRP A 167 -3.07 3.61 -5.61
CA TRP A 167 -4.06 2.72 -4.98
C TRP A 167 -4.81 3.48 -3.89
N PHE A 168 -6.13 3.57 -4.01
CA PHE A 168 -7.01 4.22 -3.03
C PHE A 168 -7.96 3.20 -2.43
N ASN A 169 -7.83 2.94 -1.13
CA ASN A 169 -8.76 2.09 -0.39
C ASN A 169 -9.73 2.97 0.43
N CYS A 170 -11.03 2.79 0.19
CA CYS A 170 -12.11 3.53 0.86
C CYS A 170 -13.07 2.58 1.55
N ASN A 171 -13.69 3.05 2.63
CA ASN A 171 -14.84 2.43 3.26
C ASN A 171 -16.06 3.32 3.08
N PRO A 172 -17.26 2.77 2.72
CA PRO A 172 -18.45 3.57 2.42
C PRO A 172 -19.03 4.33 3.62
N ASP A 173 -18.69 3.96 4.85
CA ASP A 173 -19.17 4.61 6.08
C ASP A 173 -18.40 5.89 6.46
N GLY A 174 -17.36 6.27 5.75
CA GLY A 174 -16.74 7.57 5.82
C GLY A 174 -17.51 8.53 4.92
N GLN A 175 -17.99 9.67 5.43
CA GLN A 175 -18.51 10.74 4.58
C GLN A 175 -17.48 11.00 3.48
N ILE A 176 -17.84 10.66 2.26
CA ILE A 176 -17.05 10.97 1.07
C ILE A 176 -17.17 12.50 0.94
N GLY A 177 -16.19 13.20 1.49
CA GLY A 177 -15.96 14.58 1.10
C GLY A 177 -15.75 14.54 -0.42
N ARG A 178 -16.61 15.25 -1.14
CA ARG A 178 -16.70 15.26 -2.60
C ARG A 178 -15.32 15.50 -3.20
N ALA A 179 -14.62 14.47 -3.55
CA ALA A 179 -13.55 14.55 -4.54
C ALA A 179 -14.24 14.58 -5.90
N HIS A 180 -14.40 15.77 -6.44
CA HIS A 180 -14.73 15.92 -7.85
C HIS A 180 -13.46 15.55 -8.63
N VAL A 181 -13.55 14.47 -9.37
CA VAL A 181 -12.63 14.14 -10.47
C VAL A 181 -12.88 15.11 -11.60
#